data_2c128c6040f2e2dd4d998f9eaeafcd86
#
_entry.id   2c128c6040f2e2dd4d998f9eaeafcd86
#
_cell.length_a   1.000
_cell.length_b   1.000
_cell.length_c   1.000
_cell.angle_alpha   90.00
_cell.angle_beta   90.00
_cell.angle_gamma   90.00
#
_symmetry.space_group_name_H-M   'P 1'
#
loop_
_entity.id
_entity.type
_entity.pdbx_description
1 polymer ?
#
loop_
_entity_poly.entity_id
_entity_poly.type
_entity_poly.pdbx_seq_one_letter_code
_entity_poly.pdbx_strand_id
1 'polypeptide(L)'
;MVIDDKDTLLALSEMRSRGSGLLKEAACAIVVLGDTSKTDLWIENAAISATYIQLCATNLGLGSCWVHVNGRPRDKQDPSKGWAEDYVRDLLAIREGFKPLCIVALGYEAD
;
A
#
# COMPACT_ATOMS: atom_id res chain seq x y z
N MET A 1 1.14 -7.73 -4.94
CA MET A 1 2.49 -7.34 -5.45
C MET A 1 3.41 -7.14 -4.26
N VAL A 2 4.49 -7.89 -4.21
CA VAL A 2 5.44 -7.84 -3.10
C VAL A 2 6.62 -6.94 -3.47
N ILE A 3 6.95 -6.01 -2.58
CA ILE A 3 8.04 -5.05 -2.75
C ILE A 3 9.03 -5.26 -1.60
N ASP A 4 10.26 -5.61 -1.91
CA ASP A 4 11.31 -5.86 -0.89
C ASP A 4 12.61 -5.08 -1.14
N ASP A 5 12.73 -4.34 -2.23
CA ASP A 5 13.91 -3.54 -2.50
C ASP A 5 13.80 -2.16 -1.85
N LYS A 6 14.89 -1.71 -1.27
CA LYS A 6 14.91 -0.48 -0.48
C LYS A 6 14.61 0.77 -1.28
N ASP A 7 15.04 0.82 -2.53
CA ASP A 7 14.82 2.01 -3.36
C ASP A 7 13.33 2.20 -3.66
N THR A 8 12.62 1.12 -3.97
CA THR A 8 11.18 1.19 -4.22
C THR A 8 10.42 1.49 -2.94
N LEU A 9 10.82 0.88 -1.81
CA LEU A 9 10.20 1.17 -0.51
C LEU A 9 10.37 2.65 -0.13
N LEU A 10 11.55 3.21 -0.37
CA LEU A 10 11.79 4.64 -0.14
C LEU A 10 10.89 5.51 -1.02
N ALA A 11 10.78 5.17 -2.30
CA ALA A 11 9.92 5.91 -3.22
C ALA A 11 8.44 5.81 -2.81
N LEU A 12 7.99 4.63 -2.37
CA LEU A 12 6.62 4.45 -1.87
C LEU A 12 6.37 5.26 -0.61
N SER A 13 7.36 5.44 0.24
CA SER A 13 7.21 6.23 1.47
C SER A 13 6.85 7.69 1.18
N GLU A 14 7.11 8.16 -0.03
CA GLU A 14 6.84 9.52 -0.46
C GLU A 14 5.47 9.70 -1.13
N MET A 15 4.67 8.64 -1.22
CA MET A 15 3.36 8.72 -1.89
C MET A 15 2.39 9.67 -1.18
N ARG A 16 2.56 9.85 0.12
CA ARG A 16 1.75 10.78 0.93
C ARG A 16 2.67 11.57 1.85
N SER A 17 2.31 12.83 2.08
CA SER A 17 3.05 13.69 3.01
C SER A 17 2.98 13.18 4.45
N ARG A 18 1.90 12.46 4.79
CA ARG A 18 1.73 11.82 6.12
C ARG A 18 1.09 10.45 5.95
N GLY A 19 1.50 9.51 6.77
CA GLY A 19 0.90 8.18 6.84
C GLY A 19 1.59 7.11 6.01
N SER A 20 2.61 7.47 5.23
CA SER A 20 3.35 6.50 4.42
C SER A 20 4.83 6.42 4.74
N GLY A 21 5.35 7.31 5.59
CA GLY A 21 6.79 7.40 5.87
C GLY A 21 7.40 6.11 6.43
N LEU A 22 6.62 5.31 7.14
CA LEU A 22 7.10 4.05 7.73
C LEU A 22 7.54 3.02 6.67
N LEU A 23 7.11 3.16 5.42
CA LEU A 23 7.46 2.22 4.35
C LEU A 23 8.95 2.17 4.07
N LYS A 24 9.66 3.26 4.28
CA LYS A 24 11.12 3.29 4.05
C LYS A 24 11.90 2.39 5.03
N GLU A 25 11.29 2.05 6.17
CA GLU A 25 11.91 1.24 7.22
C GLU A 25 11.37 -0.19 7.24
N ALA A 26 10.37 -0.50 6.42
CA ALA A 26 9.79 -1.84 6.36
C ALA A 26 10.78 -2.85 5.76
N ALA A 27 10.69 -4.10 6.21
CA ALA A 27 11.46 -5.19 5.60
C ALA A 27 10.92 -5.50 4.21
N CYS A 28 9.60 -5.47 4.05
CA CYS A 28 8.95 -5.59 2.77
C CYS A 28 7.54 -4.98 2.86
N ALA A 29 6.91 -4.85 1.72
CA ALA A 29 5.53 -4.36 1.64
C ALA A 29 4.76 -5.18 0.63
N ILE A 30 3.46 -5.36 0.88
CA ILE A 30 2.56 -6.02 -0.07
C ILE A 30 1.56 -4.98 -0.54
N VAL A 31 1.58 -4.68 -1.83
CA VAL A 31 0.60 -3.78 -2.44
C VAL A 31 -0.64 -4.60 -2.77
N VAL A 32 -1.75 -4.26 -2.13
CA VAL A 32 -3.01 -4.99 -2.30
C VAL A 32 -3.80 -4.33 -3.41
N LEU A 33 -4.00 -5.07 -4.49
CA LEU A 33 -4.67 -4.61 -5.69
C LEU A 33 -6.07 -5.21 -5.78
N GLY A 34 -7.01 -4.41 -6.29
CA GLY A 34 -8.33 -4.92 -6.65
C GLY A 34 -8.47 -4.98 -8.16
N ASP A 35 -9.15 -6.02 -8.65
CA ASP A 35 -9.46 -6.15 -10.07
C ASP A 35 -10.80 -5.48 -10.34
N THR A 36 -10.75 -4.26 -10.86
CA THR A 36 -11.94 -3.44 -11.10
C THR A 36 -12.72 -3.89 -12.33
N SER A 37 -12.14 -4.74 -13.17
CA SER A 37 -12.80 -5.24 -14.37
C SER A 37 -13.75 -6.41 -14.09
N LYS A 38 -13.57 -7.10 -12.95
CA LYS A 38 -14.34 -8.30 -12.61
C LYS A 38 -15.53 -8.02 -11.70
N THR A 39 -15.44 -7.00 -10.87
CA THR A 39 -16.50 -6.70 -9.90
C THR A 39 -16.40 -5.27 -9.40
N ASP A 40 -17.55 -4.68 -9.07
CA ASP A 40 -17.61 -3.38 -8.39
C ASP A 40 -17.35 -3.51 -6.89
N LEU A 41 -17.24 -4.73 -6.37
CA LEU A 41 -16.89 -5.00 -4.96
C LEU A 41 -15.38 -5.13 -4.75
N TRP A 42 -14.58 -4.53 -5.62
CA TRP A 42 -13.12 -4.69 -5.55
C TRP A 42 -12.52 -4.11 -4.27
N ILE A 43 -13.13 -3.04 -3.72
CA ILE A 43 -12.67 -2.44 -2.47
C ILE A 43 -12.85 -3.43 -1.32
N GLU A 44 -14.04 -4.02 -1.21
CA GLU A 44 -14.36 -4.99 -0.15
C GLU A 44 -13.47 -6.22 -0.26
N ASN A 45 -13.30 -6.74 -1.48
CA ASN A 45 -12.47 -7.92 -1.73
C ASN A 45 -11.01 -7.65 -1.38
N ALA A 46 -10.48 -6.50 -1.78
CA ALA A 46 -9.11 -6.12 -1.47
C ALA A 46 -8.90 -5.91 0.04
N ALA A 47 -9.88 -5.31 0.73
CA ALA A 47 -9.82 -5.10 2.17
C ALA A 47 -9.78 -6.44 2.92
N ILE A 48 -10.55 -7.42 2.48
CA ILE A 48 -10.53 -8.77 3.05
C ILE A 48 -9.14 -9.39 2.87
N SER A 49 -8.58 -9.29 1.67
CA SER A 49 -7.23 -9.81 1.40
C SER A 49 -6.19 -9.15 2.29
N ALA A 50 -6.24 -7.83 2.45
CA ALA A 50 -5.31 -7.11 3.31
C ALA A 50 -5.43 -7.57 4.77
N THR A 51 -6.65 -7.80 5.25
CA THR A 51 -6.90 -8.28 6.60
C THR A 51 -6.28 -9.67 6.80
N TYR A 52 -6.43 -10.57 5.84
CA TYR A 52 -5.80 -11.89 5.91
C TYR A 52 -4.28 -11.79 5.93
N ILE A 53 -3.70 -10.87 5.17
CA ILE A 53 -2.25 -10.64 5.20
C ILE A 53 -1.81 -10.24 6.60
N GLN A 54 -2.53 -9.33 7.25
CA GLN A 54 -2.20 -8.89 8.60
C GLN A 54 -2.35 -10.02 9.63
N LEU A 55 -3.38 -10.83 9.51
CA LEU A 55 -3.57 -11.98 10.40
C LEU A 55 -2.45 -13.01 10.22
N CYS A 56 -2.06 -13.27 8.98
CA CYS A 56 -0.95 -14.17 8.68
C CYS A 56 0.36 -13.64 9.26
N ALA A 57 0.62 -12.33 9.12
CA ALA A 57 1.81 -11.69 9.68
C ALA A 57 1.85 -11.86 11.20
N THR A 58 0.73 -11.61 11.87
CA THR A 58 0.64 -11.79 13.32
C THR A 58 0.95 -13.24 13.71
N ASN A 59 0.39 -14.20 12.98
CA ASN A 59 0.63 -15.62 13.24
C ASN A 59 2.11 -16.02 13.05
N LEU A 60 2.82 -15.31 12.18
CA LEU A 60 4.25 -15.55 11.93
C LEU A 60 5.15 -14.72 12.85
N GLY A 61 4.60 -13.94 13.77
CA GLY A 61 5.38 -13.10 14.67
C GLY A 61 5.89 -11.81 14.03
N LEU A 62 5.29 -11.38 12.94
CA LEU A 62 5.67 -10.15 12.24
C LEU A 62 4.75 -9.00 12.64
N GLY A 63 5.32 -7.80 12.70
CA GLY A 63 4.54 -6.58 12.77
C GLY A 63 4.01 -6.21 11.40
N SER A 64 2.84 -5.62 11.34
CA SER A 64 2.26 -5.13 10.09
C SER A 64 1.58 -3.79 10.31
N CYS A 65 1.54 -2.99 9.24
CA CYS A 65 0.84 -1.71 9.26
C CYS A 65 0.12 -1.50 7.94
N TRP A 66 -1.14 -1.11 8.02
CA TRP A 66 -1.97 -0.78 6.87
C TRP A 66 -1.69 0.67 6.46
N VAL A 67 -1.20 0.88 5.25
CA VAL A 67 -0.99 2.21 4.68
C VAL A 67 -2.00 2.38 3.55
N HIS A 68 -2.98 3.26 3.76
CA HIS A 68 -4.08 3.40 2.80
C HIS A 68 -3.64 4.20 1.58
N VAL A 69 -4.11 3.78 0.39
CA VAL A 69 -3.79 4.42 -0.90
C VAL A 69 -5.04 4.97 -1.57
N ASN A 70 -6.07 4.14 -1.73
CA ASN A 70 -7.29 4.52 -2.46
C ASN A 70 -8.00 5.69 -1.80
N GLY A 71 -8.33 6.71 -2.59
CA GLY A 71 -9.08 7.86 -2.09
C GLY A 71 -8.28 8.81 -1.20
N ARG A 72 -6.94 8.67 -1.14
CA ARG A 72 -6.11 9.54 -0.32
C ARG A 72 -5.32 10.52 -1.17
N PRO A 73 -5.34 11.83 -0.83
CA PRO A 73 -4.49 12.79 -1.50
C PRO A 73 -3.04 12.59 -1.07
N ARG A 74 -2.11 12.96 -1.94
CA ARG A 74 -0.69 12.95 -1.60
C ARG A 74 -0.39 13.96 -0.48
N ASP A 75 -1.03 15.13 -0.55
CA ASP A 75 -0.90 16.16 0.46
C ASP A 75 -2.25 16.87 0.61
N LYS A 76 -2.85 16.77 1.79
CA LYS A 76 -4.13 17.41 2.07
C LYS A 76 -4.09 18.93 1.94
N GLN A 77 -2.92 19.53 2.14
CA GLN A 77 -2.75 20.98 2.11
C GLN A 77 -2.33 21.50 0.74
N ASP A 78 -2.00 20.61 -0.19
CA ASP A 78 -1.62 20.97 -1.55
C ASP A 78 -2.29 20.04 -2.55
N PRO A 79 -3.54 20.35 -2.95
CA PRO A 79 -4.26 19.50 -3.90
C PRO A 79 -3.58 19.35 -5.27
N SER A 80 -2.65 20.26 -5.62
CA SER A 80 -1.95 20.17 -6.90
C SER A 80 -1.03 18.96 -7.00
N LYS A 81 -0.68 18.34 -5.87
CA LYS A 81 0.15 17.13 -5.86
C LYS A 81 -0.60 15.87 -6.28
N GLY A 82 -1.95 15.92 -6.35
CA GLY A 82 -2.75 14.81 -6.85
C GLY A 82 -2.98 13.70 -5.82
N TRP A 83 -3.20 12.50 -6.31
CA TRP A 83 -3.65 11.37 -5.51
C TRP A 83 -2.54 10.34 -5.31
N ALA A 84 -2.52 9.72 -4.13
CA ALA A 84 -1.58 8.65 -3.82
C ALA A 84 -1.71 7.48 -4.81
N GLU A 85 -2.94 7.14 -5.21
CA GLU A 85 -3.19 6.07 -6.18
C GLU A 85 -2.41 6.29 -7.48
N ASP A 86 -2.47 7.50 -8.02
CA ASP A 86 -1.80 7.82 -9.29
C ASP A 86 -0.29 7.71 -9.15
N TYR A 87 0.26 8.18 -8.04
CA TYR A 87 1.68 8.08 -7.75
C TYR A 87 2.13 6.61 -7.69
N VAL A 88 1.38 5.78 -6.98
CA VAL A 88 1.69 4.34 -6.83
C VAL A 88 1.56 3.61 -8.17
N ARG A 89 0.52 3.93 -8.94
CA ARG A 89 0.32 3.31 -10.26
C ARG A 89 1.49 3.58 -11.20
N ASP A 90 1.95 4.82 -11.22
CA ASP A 90 3.06 5.22 -12.10
C ASP A 90 4.37 4.58 -11.63
N LEU A 91 4.64 4.62 -10.32
CA LEU A 91 5.88 4.07 -9.76
C LEU A 91 6.01 2.57 -10.01
N LEU A 92 4.92 1.82 -9.84
CA LEU A 92 4.93 0.36 -9.91
C LEU A 92 4.47 -0.18 -11.26
N ALA A 93 4.14 0.68 -12.21
CA ALA A 93 3.64 0.30 -13.54
C ALA A 93 2.43 -0.63 -13.43
N ILE A 94 1.48 -0.30 -12.56
CA ILE A 94 0.26 -1.10 -12.38
C ILE A 94 -0.59 -0.98 -13.63
N ARG A 95 -0.93 -2.11 -14.25
CA ARG A 95 -1.71 -2.12 -15.48
C ARG A 95 -3.17 -1.76 -15.25
N GLU A 96 -3.84 -1.33 -16.33
CA GLU A 96 -5.25 -1.02 -16.27
C GLU A 96 -6.09 -2.21 -15.83
N GLY A 97 -7.22 -1.93 -15.19
CA GLY A 97 -8.07 -2.96 -14.62
C GLY A 97 -7.74 -3.29 -13.18
N PHE A 98 -6.61 -2.80 -12.68
CA PHE A 98 -6.22 -2.98 -11.27
C PHE A 98 -6.04 -1.63 -10.59
N LYS A 99 -6.47 -1.57 -9.33
CA LYS A 99 -6.28 -0.37 -8.49
C LYS A 99 -5.72 -0.76 -7.14
N PRO A 100 -4.74 0.02 -6.63
CA PRO A 100 -4.22 -0.22 -5.30
C PRO A 100 -5.19 0.28 -4.23
N LEU A 101 -5.59 -0.59 -3.31
CA LEU A 101 -6.39 -0.21 -2.17
C LEU A 101 -5.51 0.32 -1.05
N CYS A 102 -4.49 -0.45 -0.70
CA CYS A 102 -3.60 -0.16 0.41
C CYS A 102 -2.29 -0.91 0.22
N ILE A 103 -1.35 -0.58 1.09
CA ILE A 103 -0.06 -1.28 1.18
C ILE A 103 0.06 -1.79 2.61
N VAL A 104 0.37 -3.07 2.78
CA VAL A 104 0.64 -3.63 4.10
C VAL A 104 2.16 -3.71 4.26
N ALA A 105 2.68 -2.87 5.15
CA ALA A 105 4.09 -2.88 5.50
C ALA A 105 4.35 -3.99 6.51
N LEU A 106 5.42 -4.75 6.30
CA LEU A 106 5.77 -5.89 7.15
C LEU A 106 7.18 -5.72 7.68
N GLY A 107 7.39 -6.15 8.92
CA GLY A 107 8.70 -6.11 9.53
C GLY A 107 8.69 -6.83 10.87
N TYR A 108 9.89 -6.95 11.46
CA TYR A 108 9.99 -7.47 12.82
C TYR A 108 9.70 -6.35 13.80
N GLU A 109 8.94 -6.67 14.84
CA GLU A 109 8.67 -5.69 15.89
C GLU A 109 9.96 -5.38 16.65
N ALA A 110 10.15 -4.10 17.00
CA ALA A 110 11.23 -3.69 17.85
C ALA A 110 10.97 -4.16 19.29
N ASP A 111 11.99 -4.70 19.91
CA ASP A 111 11.90 -5.12 21.32
C ASP A 111 11.90 -3.93 22.29
#